data_a1f3cd8bb281d3b88195188a015fe1b8
#
_entry.id   a1f3cd8bb281d3b88195188a015fe1b8
#
_cell.length_a   1.000
_cell.length_b   1.000
_cell.length_c   1.000
_cell.angle_alpha   90.00
_cell.angle_beta   90.00
_cell.angle_gamma   90.00
#
_symmetry.space_group_name_H-M   'P 1'
#
loop_
_entity.id
_entity.type
_entity.pdbx_description
1 polymer ?
#
loop_
_entity_poly.entity_id
_entity_poly.type
_entity_poly.pdbx_seq_one_letter_code
_entity_poly.pdbx_strand_id
1 'polypeptide(L)'
;MEKFIIPKDYHSELNLHDTQIAIKTVKDFFQNLLSQRLNLSRVSAPLFVDPDSGLNDNLNGVERPVTFDIKEQNGREAEVVQSLAKWKRYALKKYGFSYGEGLYTDMNAIRRDEITDNIHSIFVDQWDWEKIIKKDERTIATLMDTV
;
A
#
# COMPACT_ATOMS: atom_id res chain seq x y z
N MET A 1 28.58 -10.02 2.02
CA MET A 1 27.96 -9.48 0.80
C MET A 1 27.62 -8.02 1.07
N GLU A 2 28.00 -7.11 0.18
CA GLU A 2 27.57 -5.73 0.29
C GLU A 2 26.05 -5.67 0.18
N LYS A 3 25.43 -5.02 1.14
CA LYS A 3 23.97 -4.91 1.27
C LYS A 3 23.38 -3.95 0.23
N PHE A 4 24.18 -3.00 -0.23
CA PHE A 4 23.83 -2.00 -1.23
C PHE A 4 24.82 -2.06 -2.39
N ILE A 5 24.29 -2.10 -3.60
CA ILE A 5 25.07 -2.07 -4.83
C ILE A 5 24.89 -0.70 -5.47
N ILE A 6 25.96 0.11 -5.44
CA ILE A 6 25.99 1.42 -6.09
C ILE A 6 27.03 1.31 -7.22
N PRO A 7 26.61 1.38 -8.51
CA PRO A 7 27.57 1.40 -9.61
C PRO A 7 28.60 2.53 -9.44
N LYS A 8 29.87 2.25 -9.75
CA LYS A 8 30.97 3.19 -9.49
C LYS A 8 30.78 4.56 -10.13
N ASP A 9 30.14 4.59 -11.31
CA ASP A 9 29.92 5.80 -12.10
C ASP A 9 28.44 6.25 -12.07
N TYR A 10 27.67 5.81 -11.06
CA TYR A 10 26.29 6.23 -10.91
C TYR A 10 26.20 7.69 -10.48
N HIS A 11 25.45 8.47 -11.23
CA HIS A 11 25.03 9.83 -10.89
C HIS A 11 23.52 9.94 -11.03
N SER A 12 22.89 10.57 -10.05
CA SER A 12 21.46 10.91 -10.17
C SER A 12 21.27 11.98 -11.24
N GLU A 13 20.37 11.75 -12.20
CA GLU A 13 20.03 12.73 -13.23
C GLU A 13 19.21 13.90 -12.68
N LEU A 14 18.52 13.69 -11.58
CA LEU A 14 17.72 14.70 -10.89
C LEU A 14 18.36 15.09 -9.56
N ASN A 15 18.35 16.38 -9.26
CA ASN A 15 18.64 16.85 -7.91
C ASN A 15 17.46 16.55 -6.95
N LEU A 16 17.64 16.78 -5.66
CA LEU A 16 16.64 16.43 -4.65
C LEU A 16 15.30 17.16 -4.84
N HIS A 17 15.33 18.43 -5.23
CA HIS A 17 14.13 19.23 -5.47
C HIS A 17 13.36 18.72 -6.69
N ASP A 18 14.05 18.52 -7.82
CA ASP A 18 13.44 18.03 -9.06
C ASP A 18 12.93 16.60 -8.89
N THR A 19 13.58 15.79 -8.06
CA THR A 19 13.09 14.46 -7.69
C THR A 19 11.71 14.55 -7.02
N GLN A 20 11.48 15.50 -6.10
CA GLN A 20 10.17 15.67 -5.45
C GLN A 20 9.09 16.10 -6.46
N ILE A 21 9.42 16.99 -7.38
CA ILE A 21 8.51 17.40 -8.47
C ILE A 21 8.17 16.20 -9.36
N ALA A 22 9.17 15.42 -9.75
CA ALA A 22 8.99 14.25 -10.59
C ALA A 22 8.10 13.19 -9.91
N ILE A 23 8.32 12.90 -8.62
CA ILE A 23 7.47 11.99 -7.83
C ILE A 23 6.01 12.46 -7.86
N LYS A 24 5.75 13.74 -7.59
CA LYS A 24 4.40 14.30 -7.61
C LYS A 24 3.76 14.17 -8.99
N THR A 25 4.51 14.53 -10.05
CA THR A 25 4.03 14.46 -11.43
C THR A 25 3.65 13.03 -11.83
N VAL A 26 4.49 12.04 -11.51
CA VAL A 26 4.22 10.63 -11.80
C VAL A 26 3.02 10.15 -10.98
N LYS A 27 2.96 10.50 -9.69
CA LYS A 27 1.84 10.11 -8.82
C LYS A 27 0.51 10.65 -9.37
N ASP A 28 0.41 11.92 -9.71
CA ASP A 28 -0.84 12.52 -10.22
C ASP A 28 -1.27 11.92 -11.55
N PHE A 29 -0.33 11.75 -12.47
CA PHE A 29 -0.61 11.17 -13.77
C PHE A 29 -1.11 9.72 -13.66
N PHE A 30 -0.35 8.90 -12.96
CA PHE A 30 -0.63 7.47 -12.88
C PHE A 30 -1.92 7.18 -12.09
N GLN A 31 -2.15 7.84 -10.94
CA GLN A 31 -3.35 7.61 -10.15
C GLN A 31 -4.63 7.97 -10.89
N ASN A 32 -4.61 9.05 -11.69
CA ASN A 32 -5.75 9.46 -12.49
C ASN A 32 -6.07 8.44 -13.59
N LEU A 33 -5.06 7.96 -14.30
CA LEU A 33 -5.24 6.93 -15.32
C LEU A 33 -5.69 5.61 -14.71
N LEU A 34 -5.05 5.16 -13.65
CA LEU A 34 -5.39 3.91 -12.96
C LEU A 34 -6.84 3.92 -12.49
N SER A 35 -7.27 5.00 -11.83
CA SER A 35 -8.64 5.11 -11.33
C SER A 35 -9.67 5.08 -12.46
N GLN A 36 -9.41 5.77 -13.56
CA GLN A 36 -10.30 5.77 -14.72
C GLN A 36 -10.35 4.41 -15.42
N ARG A 37 -9.21 3.78 -15.66
CA ARG A 37 -9.10 2.51 -16.38
C ARG A 37 -9.71 1.34 -15.62
N LEU A 38 -9.54 1.31 -14.32
CA LEU A 38 -10.01 0.22 -13.47
C LEU A 38 -11.33 0.50 -12.75
N ASN A 39 -11.93 1.69 -12.95
CA ASN A 39 -13.14 2.13 -12.25
C ASN A 39 -12.94 2.12 -10.72
N LEU A 40 -11.94 2.85 -10.25
CA LEU A 40 -11.58 2.91 -8.83
C LEU A 40 -11.94 4.28 -8.24
N SER A 41 -12.49 4.28 -7.05
CA SER A 41 -12.69 5.48 -6.24
C SER A 41 -11.60 5.62 -5.20
N ARG A 42 -11.07 6.84 -5.00
CA ARG A 42 -10.11 7.08 -3.93
C ARG A 42 -10.79 7.03 -2.57
N VAL A 43 -10.18 6.31 -1.63
CA VAL A 43 -10.59 6.28 -0.24
C VAL A 43 -9.41 6.59 0.67
N SER A 44 -9.67 7.04 1.89
CA SER A 44 -8.63 7.22 2.91
C SER A 44 -8.47 5.92 3.70
N ALA A 45 -7.24 5.42 3.76
CA ALA A 45 -6.90 4.26 4.55
C ALA A 45 -6.43 4.65 5.96
N PRO A 46 -6.57 3.75 6.95
CA PRO A 46 -5.98 3.94 8.26
C PRO A 46 -4.46 3.82 8.19
N LEU A 47 -3.76 4.64 8.99
CA LEU A 47 -2.32 4.45 9.25
C LEU A 47 -2.08 3.35 10.29
N PHE A 48 -3.00 3.16 11.20
CA PHE A 48 -2.96 2.16 12.25
C PHE A 48 -4.34 1.55 12.47
N VAL A 49 -4.38 0.38 13.03
CA VAL A 49 -5.60 -0.37 13.35
C VAL A 49 -5.51 -0.97 14.74
N ASP A 50 -6.65 -1.35 15.27
CA ASP A 50 -6.75 -2.16 16.47
C ASP A 50 -6.27 -3.59 16.18
N PRO A 51 -5.35 -4.17 16.97
CA PRO A 51 -4.89 -5.54 16.80
C PRO A 51 -6.04 -6.57 16.76
N ASP A 52 -7.04 -6.39 17.60
CA ASP A 52 -8.21 -7.28 17.70
C ASP A 52 -9.11 -7.23 16.47
N SER A 53 -8.98 -6.19 15.64
CA SER A 53 -9.73 -6.09 14.39
C SER A 53 -9.33 -7.14 13.35
N GLY A 54 -8.11 -7.66 13.43
CA GLY A 54 -7.53 -8.58 12.45
C GLY A 54 -7.31 -7.96 11.07
N LEU A 55 -7.39 -6.63 10.95
CA LEU A 55 -7.27 -5.90 9.68
C LEU A 55 -5.84 -5.63 9.26
N ASN A 56 -4.87 -5.70 10.18
CA ASN A 56 -3.46 -5.66 9.80
C ASN A 56 -3.06 -6.98 9.13
N ASP A 57 -2.18 -6.90 8.15
CA ASP A 57 -1.69 -8.08 7.44
C ASP A 57 -0.28 -8.40 7.93
N ASN A 58 -0.09 -9.63 8.42
CA ASN A 58 1.19 -10.08 8.99
C ASN A 58 2.22 -10.45 7.91
N LEU A 59 2.01 -10.08 6.66
CA LEU A 59 2.88 -10.40 5.52
C LEU A 59 3.12 -11.92 5.41
N ASN A 60 4.32 -12.40 5.78
CA ASN A 60 4.65 -13.83 5.80
C ASN A 60 4.28 -14.53 7.14
N GLY A 61 3.72 -13.78 8.09
CA GLY A 61 3.28 -14.31 9.39
C GLY A 61 4.33 -14.30 10.49
N VAL A 62 5.52 -13.77 10.22
CA VAL A 62 6.63 -13.67 11.18
C VAL A 62 7.04 -12.23 11.48
N GLU A 63 6.67 -11.29 10.63
CA GLU A 63 6.97 -9.87 10.78
C GLU A 63 6.11 -9.27 11.91
N ARG A 64 6.76 -8.50 12.75
CA ARG A 64 6.13 -7.83 13.88
C ARG A 64 5.65 -6.44 13.47
N PRO A 65 4.42 -6.03 13.78
CA PRO A 65 3.99 -4.64 13.59
C PRO A 65 4.73 -3.69 14.54
N VAL A 66 4.72 -2.41 14.21
CA VAL A 66 5.04 -1.35 15.17
C VAL A 66 3.79 -1.05 15.96
N THR A 67 3.86 -1.19 17.28
CA THR A 67 2.73 -0.95 18.18
C THR A 67 2.95 0.28 19.04
N PHE A 68 1.86 0.89 19.50
CA PHE A 68 1.84 1.97 20.46
C PHE A 68 0.53 1.94 21.27
N ASP A 69 0.56 2.52 22.46
CA ASP A 69 -0.64 2.64 23.30
C ASP A 69 -1.37 3.97 23.08
N ILE A 70 -2.68 3.94 23.28
CA ILE A 70 -3.54 5.13 23.19
C ILE A 70 -3.96 5.52 24.61
N LYS A 71 -3.37 6.60 25.15
CA LYS A 71 -3.59 7.06 26.51
C LYS A 71 -5.07 7.28 26.83
N GLU A 72 -5.82 7.95 25.94
CA GLU A 72 -7.25 8.24 26.15
C GLU A 72 -8.14 7.00 26.10
N GLN A 73 -7.62 5.86 25.64
CA GLN A 73 -8.29 4.57 25.61
C GLN A 73 -7.76 3.60 26.69
N ASN A 74 -7.30 4.14 27.82
CA ASN A 74 -6.76 3.34 28.94
C ASN A 74 -5.56 2.46 28.55
N GLY A 75 -4.71 2.95 27.65
CA GLY A 75 -3.53 2.21 27.19
C GLY A 75 -3.85 1.10 26.18
N ARG A 76 -5.00 1.15 25.50
CA ARG A 76 -5.30 0.20 24.41
C ARG A 76 -4.24 0.27 23.33
N GLU A 77 -3.75 -0.89 22.91
CA GLU A 77 -2.73 -1.00 21.88
C GLU A 77 -3.32 -0.75 20.49
N ALA A 78 -2.54 -0.13 19.62
CA ALA A 78 -2.78 0.03 18.20
C ALA A 78 -1.54 -0.41 17.41
N GLU A 79 -1.74 -0.91 16.21
CA GLU A 79 -0.69 -1.37 15.29
C GLU A 79 -0.62 -0.49 14.06
N VAL A 80 0.57 0.01 13.70
CA VAL A 80 0.81 0.62 12.39
C VAL A 80 0.67 -0.46 11.33
N VAL A 81 -0.06 -0.14 10.25
CA VAL A 81 -0.31 -1.12 9.19
C VAL A 81 0.98 -1.55 8.49
N GLN A 82 1.08 -2.84 8.20
CA GLN A 82 2.14 -3.44 7.39
C GLN A 82 1.68 -3.64 5.94
N SER A 83 0.38 -3.88 5.75
CA SER A 83 -0.30 -4.01 4.46
C SER A 83 -1.79 -3.69 4.64
N LEU A 84 -2.43 -3.21 3.58
CA LEU A 84 -3.87 -2.92 3.56
C LEU A 84 -4.70 -4.01 2.86
N ALA A 85 -4.15 -5.17 2.56
CA ALA A 85 -4.85 -6.20 1.80
C ALA A 85 -6.17 -6.65 2.45
N LYS A 86 -6.17 -6.89 3.75
CA LYS A 86 -7.38 -7.25 4.51
C LYS A 86 -8.33 -6.08 4.66
N TRP A 87 -7.77 -4.90 5.00
CA TRP A 87 -8.56 -3.69 5.18
C TRP A 87 -9.29 -3.27 3.90
N LYS A 88 -8.66 -3.32 2.73
CA LYS A 88 -9.29 -2.97 1.45
C LYS A 88 -10.54 -3.83 1.18
N ARG A 89 -10.46 -5.13 1.40
CA ARG A 89 -11.61 -6.03 1.22
C ARG A 89 -12.75 -5.71 2.18
N TYR A 90 -12.42 -5.41 3.43
CA TYR A 90 -13.38 -4.92 4.41
C TYR A 90 -14.00 -3.58 3.96
N ALA A 91 -13.19 -2.63 3.51
CA ALA A 91 -13.62 -1.31 3.07
C ALA A 91 -14.54 -1.38 1.84
N LEU A 92 -14.24 -2.23 0.85
CA LEU A 92 -15.12 -2.46 -0.29
C LEU A 92 -16.55 -2.81 0.14
N LYS A 93 -16.69 -3.73 1.09
CA LYS A 93 -18.00 -4.10 1.63
C LYS A 93 -18.61 -2.98 2.46
N LYS A 94 -17.84 -2.38 3.36
CA LYS A 94 -18.31 -1.35 4.30
C LYS A 94 -18.80 -0.10 3.58
N TYR A 95 -18.15 0.29 2.49
CA TYR A 95 -18.48 1.50 1.72
C TYR A 95 -19.49 1.23 0.60
N GLY A 96 -19.96 -0.01 0.45
CA GLY A 96 -21.02 -0.38 -0.51
C GLY A 96 -20.58 -0.41 -1.96
N PHE A 97 -19.32 -0.74 -2.23
CA PHE A 97 -18.85 -0.94 -3.61
C PHE A 97 -19.54 -2.13 -4.26
N SER A 98 -19.83 -1.99 -5.54
CA SER A 98 -20.51 -2.99 -6.37
C SER A 98 -19.54 -3.74 -7.28
N TYR A 99 -20.05 -4.78 -7.93
CA TYR A 99 -19.31 -5.50 -8.98
C TYR A 99 -18.78 -4.55 -10.07
N GLY A 100 -17.52 -4.73 -10.47
CA GLY A 100 -16.84 -3.92 -11.47
C GLY A 100 -16.28 -2.60 -10.93
N GLU A 101 -16.59 -2.25 -9.68
CA GLU A 101 -16.03 -1.10 -8.98
C GLU A 101 -14.87 -1.51 -8.07
N GLY A 102 -14.06 -0.55 -7.69
CA GLY A 102 -12.98 -0.77 -6.75
C GLY A 102 -12.56 0.50 -6.03
N LEU A 103 -11.62 0.35 -5.15
CA LEU A 103 -10.99 1.45 -4.42
C LEU A 103 -9.49 1.51 -4.66
N TYR A 104 -8.93 2.69 -4.55
CA TYR A 104 -7.50 2.87 -4.36
C TYR A 104 -7.24 3.84 -3.21
N THR A 105 -6.06 3.72 -2.64
CA THR A 105 -5.65 4.55 -1.51
C THR A 105 -4.14 4.78 -1.51
N ASP A 106 -3.72 5.91 -0.95
CA ASP A 106 -2.34 6.09 -0.54
C ASP A 106 -2.10 5.28 0.74
N MET A 107 -1.03 4.51 0.77
CA MET A 107 -0.63 3.71 1.91
C MET A 107 0.76 4.12 2.39
N ASN A 108 0.85 4.40 3.68
CA ASN A 108 2.13 4.49 4.39
C ASN A 108 2.21 3.33 5.37
N ALA A 109 3.31 2.59 5.34
CA ALA A 109 3.53 1.46 6.23
C ALA A 109 4.95 1.47 6.81
N ILE A 110 5.11 0.83 7.96
CA ILE A 110 6.41 0.60 8.59
C ILE A 110 6.62 -0.90 8.68
N ARG A 111 7.65 -1.40 8.01
CA ARG A 111 8.08 -2.80 8.04
C ARG A 111 9.33 -2.91 8.89
N ARG A 112 9.16 -2.96 10.21
CA ARG A 112 10.28 -2.89 11.18
C ARG A 112 11.28 -4.03 11.07
N ASP A 113 10.87 -5.18 10.58
CA ASP A 113 11.70 -6.38 10.43
C ASP A 113 12.24 -6.55 9.00
N GLU A 114 12.10 -5.52 8.13
CA GLU A 114 12.58 -5.56 6.75
C GLU A 114 14.10 -5.62 6.66
N ILE A 115 14.60 -6.48 5.80
CA ILE A 115 16.02 -6.52 5.44
C ILE A 115 16.24 -5.52 4.31
N THR A 116 16.75 -4.35 4.66
CA THR A 116 16.93 -3.25 3.71
C THR A 116 18.04 -3.54 2.69
N ASP A 117 17.79 -3.20 1.43
CA ASP A 117 18.71 -3.24 0.31
C ASP A 117 18.39 -2.12 -0.69
N ASN A 118 18.83 -2.23 -1.95
CA ASN A 118 18.58 -1.20 -2.99
C ASN A 118 17.09 -0.97 -3.30
N ILE A 119 16.24 -1.94 -3.04
CA ILE A 119 14.80 -1.91 -3.41
C ILE A 119 13.86 -2.16 -2.22
N HIS A 120 14.39 -2.49 -1.04
CA HIS A 120 13.60 -2.71 0.17
C HIS A 120 13.91 -1.65 1.23
N SER A 121 12.87 -1.04 1.77
CA SER A 121 12.93 0.00 2.79
C SER A 121 12.01 -0.33 3.97
N ILE A 122 12.39 0.13 5.16
CA ILE A 122 11.55 0.06 6.36
C ILE A 122 10.27 0.89 6.19
N PHE A 123 10.39 2.08 5.58
CA PHE A 123 9.23 2.92 5.26
C PHE A 123 8.72 2.60 3.85
N VAL A 124 7.42 2.41 3.74
CA VAL A 124 6.73 2.15 2.47
C VAL A 124 5.74 3.27 2.20
N ASP A 125 5.87 3.91 1.04
CA ASP A 125 4.91 4.86 0.47
C ASP A 125 4.48 4.33 -0.89
N GLN A 126 3.25 3.84 -0.99
CA GLN A 126 2.74 3.22 -2.21
C GLN A 126 1.26 3.51 -2.41
N TRP A 127 0.77 3.32 -3.65
CA TRP A 127 -0.65 3.11 -3.87
C TRP A 127 -1.01 1.66 -3.66
N ASP A 128 -2.19 1.46 -3.14
CA ASP A 128 -2.77 0.15 -2.99
C ASP A 128 -4.21 0.17 -3.49
N TRP A 129 -4.62 -0.83 -4.24
CA TRP A 129 -5.94 -0.88 -4.82
C TRP A 129 -6.55 -2.28 -4.75
N GLU A 130 -7.88 -2.33 -4.85
CA GLU A 130 -8.65 -3.57 -4.86
C GLU A 130 -9.90 -3.36 -5.69
N LYS A 131 -10.27 -4.31 -6.57
CA LYS A 131 -11.45 -4.27 -7.44
C LYS A 131 -12.31 -5.51 -7.25
N ILE A 132 -13.64 -5.34 -7.29
CA ILE A 132 -14.58 -6.45 -7.17
C ILE A 132 -14.77 -7.12 -8.53
N ILE A 133 -14.40 -8.39 -8.61
CA ILE A 133 -14.66 -9.26 -9.76
C ILE A 133 -15.47 -10.46 -9.32
N LYS A 134 -16.14 -11.13 -10.25
CA LYS A 134 -16.85 -12.39 -9.98
C LYS A 134 -15.86 -13.55 -9.87
N LYS A 135 -16.32 -14.64 -9.27
CA LYS A 135 -15.49 -15.83 -9.07
C LYS A 135 -15.06 -16.47 -10.38
N ASP A 136 -15.94 -16.50 -11.36
CA ASP A 136 -15.71 -17.05 -12.72
C ASP A 136 -14.83 -16.13 -13.59
N GLU A 137 -14.64 -14.87 -13.19
CA GLU A 137 -13.74 -13.94 -13.84
C GLU A 137 -12.28 -14.03 -13.35
N ARG A 138 -11.96 -14.89 -12.39
CA ARG A 138 -10.58 -15.16 -11.97
C ARG A 138 -9.84 -15.96 -13.03
N THR A 139 -9.56 -15.34 -14.16
CA THR A 139 -8.93 -15.93 -15.34
C THR A 139 -7.67 -15.16 -15.75
N ILE A 140 -6.85 -15.80 -16.58
CA ILE A 140 -5.70 -15.12 -17.20
C ILE A 140 -6.17 -13.98 -18.10
N ALA A 141 -7.31 -14.13 -18.78
CA ALA A 141 -7.87 -13.06 -19.62
C ALA A 141 -8.14 -11.79 -18.78
N THR A 142 -8.83 -11.92 -17.65
CA THR A 142 -9.07 -10.79 -16.74
C THR A 142 -7.76 -10.15 -16.22
N LEU A 143 -6.75 -10.97 -15.94
CA LEU A 143 -5.42 -10.44 -15.55
C LEU A 143 -4.80 -9.63 -16.69
N MET A 144 -4.83 -10.14 -17.91
CA MET A 144 -4.28 -9.44 -19.07
C MET A 144 -5.02 -8.15 -19.39
N ASP A 145 -6.35 -8.12 -19.20
CA ASP A 145 -7.16 -6.90 -19.37
C ASP A 145 -6.90 -5.85 -18.28
N THR A 146 -6.37 -6.28 -17.13
CA THR A 146 -6.07 -5.39 -15.99
C THR A 146 -4.69 -4.74 -16.11
N VAL A 147 -3.73 -5.41 -16.74
CA VAL A 147 -2.33 -4.97 -16.91
C VAL A 147 -2.15 -4.21 -18.22
#